data_82273ae1a8d3736b7f7e603173dcd70b
#
_entry.id   82273ae1a8d3736b7f7e603173dcd70b
#
_cell.length_a   1.000
_cell.length_b   1.000
_cell.length_c   1.000
_cell.angle_alpha   90.00
_cell.angle_beta   90.00
_cell.angle_gamma   90.00
#
_symmetry.space_group_name_H-M   'P 1'
#
loop_
_entity.id
_entity.type
_entity.pdbx_description
1 polymer ?
#
loop_
_entity_poly.entity_id
_entity_poly.type
_entity_poly.pdbx_seq_one_letter_code
_entity_poly.pdbx_strand_id
1 'polypeptide(L)'
;MTLMLLSGGLMLVVSTLACVILVVAHTRLSVPVDPRQAALADLLPQANCGGCGFPSCAEYALALAEDRTTADRCSVGGPPVTAALAKYLGISLTPNAPYRPVIHCSAKRPDRLRQGDYKGIPTCTAANVIGGVQGCTYGCLGFGDCVAVCDFDAIHMDDGLPVVDYEKCTGCGACVRACPRHIIEQVPFKTDRVMVVGCSNHDPGKAVR
;
A
#
# COMPACT_ATOMS: atom_id res chain seq x y z
N MET A 1 29.71 -26.57 -35.88
CA MET A 1 30.70 -25.99 -34.95
C MET A 1 30.96 -24.52 -35.26
N THR A 2 31.20 -24.13 -36.48
CA THR A 2 31.42 -22.72 -36.92
C THR A 2 30.23 -21.80 -36.64
N LEU A 3 29.00 -22.27 -36.84
CA LEU A 3 27.77 -21.45 -36.60
C LEU A 3 27.59 -21.14 -35.11
N MET A 4 27.89 -22.07 -34.21
CA MET A 4 27.83 -21.87 -32.75
C MET A 4 28.90 -20.87 -32.26
N LEU A 5 30.08 -20.91 -32.84
CA LEU A 5 31.16 -19.96 -32.51
C LEU A 5 30.84 -18.57 -33.01
N LEU A 6 30.24 -18.44 -34.21
CA LEU A 6 29.80 -17.16 -34.77
C LEU A 6 28.65 -16.54 -33.94
N SER A 7 27.66 -17.34 -33.56
CA SER A 7 26.53 -16.84 -32.75
C SER A 7 26.97 -16.44 -31.33
N GLY A 8 27.88 -17.23 -30.71
CA GLY A 8 28.46 -16.91 -29.43
C GLY A 8 29.30 -15.62 -29.46
N GLY A 9 30.11 -15.47 -30.51
CA GLY A 9 30.92 -14.27 -30.73
C GLY A 9 30.06 -13.02 -30.94
N LEU A 10 29.00 -13.12 -31.74
CA LEU A 10 28.06 -12.01 -31.95
C LEU A 10 27.36 -11.60 -30.66
N MET A 11 26.87 -12.55 -29.88
CA MET A 11 26.24 -12.29 -28.58
C MET A 11 27.19 -11.59 -27.61
N LEU A 12 28.45 -12.02 -27.58
CA LEU A 12 29.47 -11.42 -26.72
C LEU A 12 29.78 -9.97 -27.12
N VAL A 13 29.86 -9.69 -28.42
CA VAL A 13 30.08 -8.31 -28.93
C VAL A 13 28.89 -7.42 -28.61
N VAL A 14 27.66 -7.88 -28.84
CA VAL A 14 26.45 -7.11 -28.54
C VAL A 14 26.32 -6.83 -27.04
N SER A 15 26.57 -7.84 -26.18
CA SER A 15 26.47 -7.65 -24.74
C SER A 15 27.54 -6.70 -24.18
N THR A 16 28.78 -6.80 -24.68
CA THR A 16 29.84 -5.88 -24.26
C THR A 16 29.57 -4.45 -24.74
N LEU A 17 29.07 -4.28 -25.95
CA LEU A 17 28.69 -2.97 -26.48
C LEU A 17 27.55 -2.35 -25.64
N ALA A 18 26.52 -3.13 -25.33
CA ALA A 18 25.42 -2.69 -24.49
C ALA A 18 25.89 -2.30 -23.08
N CYS A 19 26.77 -3.11 -22.45
CA CYS A 19 27.39 -2.76 -21.16
C CYS A 19 28.15 -1.44 -21.21
N VAL A 20 28.97 -1.24 -22.22
CA VAL A 20 29.75 0.01 -22.38
C VAL A 20 28.81 1.22 -22.54
N ILE A 21 27.79 1.09 -23.38
CA ILE A 21 26.79 2.16 -23.56
C ILE A 21 26.10 2.48 -22.24
N LEU A 22 25.68 1.48 -21.47
CA LEU A 22 25.01 1.68 -20.18
C LEU A 22 25.93 2.32 -19.13
N VAL A 23 27.19 1.91 -19.08
CA VAL A 23 28.19 2.51 -18.17
C VAL A 23 28.44 3.97 -18.54
N VAL A 24 28.64 4.26 -19.84
CA VAL A 24 28.84 5.65 -20.33
C VAL A 24 27.59 6.49 -20.06
N ALA A 25 26.39 5.97 -20.33
CA ALA A 25 25.15 6.65 -20.05
C ALA A 25 25.01 6.93 -18.54
N HIS A 26 25.28 5.93 -17.70
CA HIS A 26 25.21 6.10 -16.24
C HIS A 26 26.17 7.18 -15.75
N THR A 27 27.42 7.18 -16.19
CA THR A 27 28.41 8.19 -15.75
C THR A 27 28.12 9.59 -16.27
N ARG A 28 27.51 9.71 -17.47
CA ARG A 28 27.20 11.02 -18.07
C ARG A 28 25.85 11.59 -17.66
N LEU A 29 24.90 10.73 -17.31
CA LEU A 29 23.52 11.11 -16.98
C LEU A 29 23.19 10.97 -15.48
N SER A 30 24.15 10.50 -14.65
CA SER A 30 23.93 10.43 -13.21
C SER A 30 23.73 11.84 -12.63
N VAL A 31 22.58 12.06 -12.02
CA VAL A 31 22.29 13.27 -11.26
C VAL A 31 22.92 13.12 -9.87
N PRO A 32 23.75 14.05 -9.41
CA PRO A 32 24.31 14.01 -8.06
C PRO A 32 23.16 14.05 -7.04
N VAL A 33 23.07 13.03 -6.21
CA VAL A 33 22.11 13.01 -5.10
C VAL A 33 22.63 13.91 -3.98
N ASP A 34 21.79 14.78 -3.46
CA ASP A 34 22.14 15.61 -2.30
C ASP A 34 22.50 14.73 -1.11
N PRO A 35 23.66 14.91 -0.45
CA PRO A 35 24.03 14.15 0.74
C PRO A 35 22.98 14.18 1.84
N ARG A 36 22.25 15.28 1.99
CA ARG A 36 21.16 15.44 2.93
C ARG A 36 19.98 14.52 2.59
N GLN A 37 19.62 14.42 1.30
CA GLN A 37 18.59 13.50 0.81
C GLN A 37 19.00 12.04 1.04
N ALA A 38 20.25 11.68 0.74
CA ALA A 38 20.75 10.32 0.94
C ALA A 38 20.68 9.90 2.42
N ALA A 39 21.16 10.76 3.33
CA ALA A 39 21.08 10.50 4.76
C ALA A 39 19.63 10.35 5.28
N LEU A 40 18.70 11.14 4.79
CA LEU A 40 17.28 11.01 5.14
C LEU A 40 16.66 9.73 4.56
N ALA A 41 17.06 9.33 3.34
CA ALA A 41 16.60 8.10 2.73
C ALA A 41 17.07 6.85 3.51
N ASP A 42 18.29 6.86 4.04
CA ASP A 42 18.85 5.76 4.85
C ASP A 42 18.11 5.58 6.20
N LEU A 43 17.48 6.63 6.72
CA LEU A 43 16.65 6.55 7.93
C LEU A 43 15.26 5.96 7.66
N LEU A 44 14.85 5.86 6.40
CA LEU A 44 13.54 5.34 6.01
C LEU A 44 13.56 3.81 5.79
N PRO A 45 12.42 3.13 5.98
CA PRO A 45 12.36 1.65 5.91
C PRO A 45 12.49 1.07 4.50
N GLN A 46 12.68 1.89 3.47
CA GLN A 46 12.84 1.52 2.05
C GLN A 46 11.71 0.66 1.46
N ALA A 47 10.55 0.63 2.12
CA ALA A 47 9.40 -0.19 1.70
C ALA A 47 8.69 0.32 0.43
N ASN A 48 8.92 1.59 0.05
CA ASN A 48 8.31 2.24 -1.13
C ASN A 48 6.78 2.05 -1.26
N CYS A 49 6.08 1.93 -0.12
CA CYS A 49 4.66 1.56 -0.04
C CYS A 49 3.69 2.68 -0.43
N GLY A 50 4.18 3.93 -0.60
CA GLY A 50 3.36 5.10 -0.92
C GLY A 50 2.43 5.59 0.21
N GLY A 51 2.49 5.00 1.41
CA GLY A 51 1.63 5.36 2.55
C GLY A 51 1.81 6.78 3.07
N CYS A 52 2.98 7.36 2.88
CA CYS A 52 3.28 8.76 3.21
C CYS A 52 2.75 9.78 2.18
N GLY A 53 2.19 9.30 1.06
CA GLY A 53 1.70 10.14 -0.06
C GLY A 53 2.76 10.42 -1.13
N PHE A 54 3.96 9.84 -1.01
CA PHE A 54 5.02 9.92 -2.01
C PHE A 54 5.23 8.56 -2.71
N PRO A 55 5.62 8.52 -3.98
CA PRO A 55 5.73 7.28 -4.75
C PRO A 55 6.87 6.36 -4.28
N SER A 56 7.88 6.93 -3.61
CA SER A 56 9.02 6.18 -3.07
C SER A 56 9.58 6.82 -1.80
N CYS A 57 10.37 6.05 -1.03
CA CYS A 57 11.08 6.58 0.13
C CYS A 57 12.11 7.66 -0.27
N ALA A 58 12.73 7.52 -1.45
CA ALA A 58 13.66 8.51 -1.97
C ALA A 58 12.98 9.86 -2.28
N GLU A 59 11.77 9.85 -2.85
CA GLU A 59 10.98 11.06 -3.09
C GLU A 59 10.50 11.72 -1.79
N TYR A 60 10.15 10.92 -0.79
CA TYR A 60 9.83 11.45 0.53
C TYR A 60 11.06 12.07 1.20
N ALA A 61 12.24 11.44 1.09
CA ALA A 61 13.50 11.99 1.59
C ALA A 61 13.88 13.31 0.89
N LEU A 62 13.66 13.40 -0.43
CA LEU A 62 13.85 14.64 -1.19
C LEU A 62 12.91 15.74 -0.69
N ALA A 63 11.64 15.43 -0.52
CA ALA A 63 10.66 16.38 -0.02
C ALA A 63 10.96 16.86 1.40
N LEU A 64 11.54 15.99 2.26
CA LEU A 64 12.05 16.37 3.59
C LEU A 64 13.29 17.26 3.50
N ALA A 65 14.22 16.96 2.59
CA ALA A 65 15.43 17.76 2.39
C ALA A 65 15.11 19.17 1.92
N GLU A 66 14.03 19.33 1.15
CA GLU A 66 13.52 20.60 0.62
C GLU A 66 12.47 21.27 1.52
N ASP A 67 12.24 20.76 2.74
CA ASP A 67 11.25 21.26 3.71
C ASP A 67 9.80 21.37 3.16
N ARG A 68 9.46 20.54 2.15
CA ARG A 68 8.13 20.50 1.51
C ARG A 68 7.11 19.62 2.26
N THR A 69 7.56 18.87 3.25
CA THR A 69 6.71 17.91 3.98
C THR A 69 7.19 17.75 5.42
N THR A 70 6.36 17.13 6.26
CA THR A 70 6.64 16.85 7.67
C THR A 70 7.20 15.45 7.87
N ALA A 71 8.03 15.22 8.89
CA ALA A 71 8.73 13.97 9.13
C ALA A 71 7.87 12.87 9.80
N ASP A 72 6.60 13.13 10.10
CA ASP A 72 5.66 12.25 10.79
C ASP A 72 4.79 11.39 9.84
N ARG A 73 5.00 11.50 8.51
CA ARG A 73 4.14 10.84 7.51
C ARG A 73 4.45 9.36 7.26
N CYS A 74 5.62 8.87 7.68
CA CYS A 74 6.00 7.49 7.43
C CYS A 74 5.25 6.52 8.37
N SER A 75 4.12 5.95 7.91
CA SER A 75 3.32 5.00 8.68
C SER A 75 4.05 3.67 8.95
N VAL A 76 4.82 3.18 7.98
CA VAL A 76 5.58 1.92 8.08
C VAL A 76 6.72 2.05 9.08
N GLY A 77 7.43 3.17 9.06
CA GLY A 77 8.52 3.44 10.01
C GLY A 77 8.05 3.76 11.42
N GLY A 78 6.83 4.26 11.54
CA GLY A 78 6.20 4.58 12.82
C GLY A 78 7.00 5.56 13.71
N PRO A 79 6.77 5.54 15.04
CA PRO A 79 7.41 6.45 15.98
C PRO A 79 8.95 6.43 15.95
N PRO A 80 9.65 5.28 15.84
CA PRO A 80 11.11 5.27 15.84
C PRO A 80 11.71 5.99 14.63
N VAL A 81 11.16 5.83 13.44
CA VAL A 81 11.62 6.53 12.23
C VAL A 81 11.31 8.03 12.32
N THR A 82 10.11 8.39 12.80
CA THR A 82 9.75 9.79 13.04
C THR A 82 10.72 10.46 14.01
N ALA A 83 11.09 9.79 15.09
CA ALA A 83 12.06 10.31 16.06
C ALA A 83 13.48 10.47 15.46
N ALA A 84 13.90 9.49 14.64
CA ALA A 84 15.20 9.56 13.95
C ALA A 84 15.26 10.71 12.94
N LEU A 85 14.20 10.88 12.15
CA LEU A 85 14.08 11.99 11.20
C LEU A 85 14.01 13.34 11.91
N ALA A 86 13.24 13.45 13.00
CA ALA A 86 13.13 14.66 13.80
C ALA A 86 14.49 15.07 14.40
N LYS A 87 15.23 14.07 14.92
CA LYS A 87 16.59 14.29 15.45
C LYS A 87 17.55 14.77 14.36
N TYR A 88 17.49 14.17 13.17
CA TYR A 88 18.35 14.58 12.04
C TYR A 88 18.04 16.00 11.55
N LEU A 89 16.73 16.33 11.48
CA LEU A 89 16.25 17.64 11.03
C LEU A 89 16.33 18.73 12.13
N GLY A 90 16.61 18.37 13.38
CA GLY A 90 16.65 19.30 14.50
C GLY A 90 15.29 19.87 14.90
N ILE A 91 14.20 19.14 14.61
CA ILE A 91 12.82 19.55 14.90
C ILE A 91 12.25 18.71 16.05
N SER A 92 11.37 19.31 16.86
CA SER A 92 10.63 18.58 17.89
C SER A 92 9.28 18.15 17.32
N LEU A 93 9.04 16.83 17.22
CA LEU A 93 7.76 16.25 16.82
C LEU A 93 7.19 15.42 17.97
N THR A 94 5.90 15.59 18.23
CA THR A 94 5.15 14.66 19.08
C THR A 94 4.73 13.47 18.23
N PRO A 95 5.03 12.22 18.64
CA PRO A 95 4.62 11.04 17.90
C PRO A 95 3.09 11.00 17.77
N ASN A 96 2.59 10.93 16.56
CA ASN A 96 1.16 10.72 16.31
C ASN A 96 0.77 9.28 16.63
N ALA A 97 -0.48 9.07 17.04
CA ALA A 97 -1.04 7.74 17.20
C ALA A 97 -0.99 6.99 15.84
N PRO A 98 -0.61 5.70 15.84
CA PRO A 98 -0.54 4.93 14.60
C PRO A 98 -1.93 4.81 13.97
N TYR A 99 -2.02 5.10 12.68
CA TYR A 99 -3.23 4.86 11.91
C TYR A 99 -3.33 3.40 11.50
N ARG A 100 -4.51 2.79 11.65
CA ARG A 100 -4.77 1.41 11.26
C ARG A 100 -6.07 1.31 10.46
N PRO A 101 -6.15 0.39 9.48
CA PRO A 101 -7.37 0.20 8.71
C PRO A 101 -8.43 -0.50 9.55
N VAL A 102 -9.64 0.01 9.48
CA VAL A 102 -10.84 -0.58 10.07
C VAL A 102 -11.82 -0.90 8.96
N ILE A 103 -12.50 -2.04 9.07
CA ILE A 103 -13.43 -2.53 8.06
C ILE A 103 -14.86 -2.33 8.56
N HIS A 104 -15.61 -1.50 7.85
CA HIS A 104 -17.02 -1.17 8.19
C HIS A 104 -18.00 -2.15 7.51
N CYS A 105 -17.76 -3.44 7.67
CA CYS A 105 -18.69 -4.51 7.29
C CYS A 105 -18.45 -5.72 8.19
N SER A 106 -19.53 -6.29 8.74
CA SER A 106 -19.47 -7.49 9.58
C SER A 106 -20.21 -8.68 8.97
N ALA A 107 -20.78 -8.55 7.75
CA ALA A 107 -21.50 -9.63 7.10
C ALA A 107 -20.53 -10.66 6.53
N LYS A 108 -20.44 -11.83 7.15
CA LYS A 108 -19.77 -13.01 6.61
C LYS A 108 -20.56 -13.61 5.45
N ARG A 109 -19.96 -14.53 4.70
CA ARG A 109 -20.57 -15.11 3.49
C ARG A 109 -21.99 -15.68 3.71
N PRO A 110 -22.30 -16.36 4.82
CA PRO A 110 -23.66 -16.85 5.10
C PRO A 110 -24.69 -15.74 5.34
N ASP A 111 -24.26 -14.61 5.92
CA ASP A 111 -25.13 -13.51 6.32
C ASP A 111 -25.44 -12.54 5.16
N ARG A 112 -24.83 -12.77 3.99
CA ARG A 112 -24.99 -11.87 2.84
C ARG A 112 -26.23 -12.17 2.07
N LEU A 113 -27.03 -11.15 1.81
CA LEU A 113 -28.14 -11.20 0.87
C LEU A 113 -27.58 -11.22 -0.56
N ARG A 114 -27.49 -12.42 -1.16
CA ARG A 114 -27.04 -12.59 -2.54
C ARG A 114 -28.21 -12.35 -3.48
N GLN A 115 -27.94 -11.61 -4.56
CA GLN A 115 -28.91 -11.45 -5.66
C GLN A 115 -28.68 -12.45 -6.79
N GLY A 116 -27.51 -13.12 -6.83
CA GLY A 116 -27.16 -14.12 -7.81
C GLY A 116 -25.74 -14.65 -7.65
N ASP A 117 -25.41 -15.71 -8.39
CA ASP A 117 -24.05 -16.26 -8.43
C ASP A 117 -23.19 -15.46 -9.42
N TYR A 118 -22.20 -14.77 -8.89
CA TYR A 118 -21.23 -14.06 -9.72
C TYR A 118 -20.27 -15.04 -10.41
N LYS A 119 -20.24 -15.00 -11.76
CA LYS A 119 -19.38 -15.86 -12.61
C LYS A 119 -18.31 -15.06 -13.36
N GLY A 120 -18.05 -13.82 -12.99
CA GLY A 120 -17.02 -12.96 -13.59
C GLY A 120 -15.63 -13.15 -12.97
N ILE A 121 -14.73 -12.23 -13.29
CA ILE A 121 -13.36 -12.19 -12.72
C ILE A 121 -13.47 -12.04 -11.20
N PRO A 122 -12.83 -12.91 -10.40
CA PRO A 122 -12.99 -12.95 -8.94
C PRO A 122 -12.20 -11.82 -8.25
N THR A 123 -12.51 -10.57 -8.59
CA THR A 123 -11.98 -9.36 -7.96
C THR A 123 -13.11 -8.45 -7.52
N CYS A 124 -12.89 -7.70 -6.42
CA CYS A 124 -13.85 -6.72 -5.93
C CYS A 124 -14.09 -5.63 -6.98
N THR A 125 -13.04 -5.21 -7.65
CA THR A 125 -13.09 -4.16 -8.68
C THR A 125 -13.99 -4.56 -9.83
N ALA A 126 -13.83 -5.77 -10.39
CA ALA A 126 -14.67 -6.26 -11.48
C ALA A 126 -16.13 -6.50 -11.03
N ALA A 127 -16.32 -7.08 -9.85
CA ALA A 127 -17.63 -7.36 -9.30
C ALA A 127 -18.42 -6.07 -8.96
N ASN A 128 -17.72 -4.99 -8.59
CA ASN A 128 -18.34 -3.71 -8.27
C ASN A 128 -18.98 -3.03 -9.49
N VAL A 129 -18.45 -3.27 -10.69
CA VAL A 129 -18.97 -2.67 -11.94
C VAL A 129 -20.35 -3.23 -12.31
N ILE A 130 -20.57 -4.53 -12.04
CA ILE A 130 -21.80 -5.22 -12.48
C ILE A 130 -22.99 -4.89 -11.56
N GLY A 131 -22.76 -4.54 -10.30
CA GLY A 131 -23.81 -4.46 -9.30
C GLY A 131 -24.45 -5.83 -9.01
N GLY A 132 -25.32 -5.91 -8.01
CA GLY A 132 -26.13 -7.12 -7.78
C GLY A 132 -25.41 -8.37 -7.26
N VAL A 133 -24.09 -8.34 -7.09
CA VAL A 133 -23.32 -9.45 -6.50
C VAL A 133 -23.66 -9.65 -5.03
N GLN A 134 -24.05 -8.58 -4.39
CA GLN A 134 -24.51 -8.55 -3.01
C GLN A 134 -25.69 -7.59 -2.88
N GLY A 135 -26.70 -7.97 -2.06
CA GLY A 135 -27.90 -7.14 -1.84
C GLY A 135 -27.60 -5.80 -1.17
N CYS A 136 -26.61 -5.75 -0.29
CA CYS A 136 -26.14 -4.51 0.31
C CYS A 136 -25.16 -3.79 -0.63
N THR A 137 -25.54 -2.61 -1.14
CA THR A 137 -24.70 -1.79 -2.02
C THR A 137 -23.45 -1.24 -1.34
N TYR A 138 -23.46 -1.15 0.00
CA TYR A 138 -22.35 -0.66 0.82
C TYR A 138 -21.47 -1.79 1.36
N GLY A 139 -21.88 -3.06 1.22
CA GLY A 139 -21.24 -4.20 1.85
C GLY A 139 -19.97 -4.67 1.15
N CYS A 140 -19.16 -5.44 1.88
CA CYS A 140 -17.97 -6.08 1.36
C CYS A 140 -18.31 -7.10 0.26
N LEU A 141 -17.64 -7.06 -0.89
CA LEU A 141 -17.83 -8.00 -2.00
C LEU A 141 -17.15 -9.36 -1.74
N GLY A 142 -16.10 -9.38 -0.94
CA GLY A 142 -15.49 -10.62 -0.43
C GLY A 142 -14.54 -11.33 -1.40
N PHE A 143 -14.02 -10.67 -2.43
CA PHE A 143 -13.05 -11.25 -3.35
C PHE A 143 -11.58 -11.00 -2.99
N GLY A 144 -11.30 -10.15 -1.99
CA GLY A 144 -9.96 -10.04 -1.41
C GLY A 144 -8.99 -9.12 -2.12
N ASP A 145 -9.44 -8.11 -2.90
CA ASP A 145 -8.53 -7.11 -3.49
C ASP A 145 -7.67 -6.42 -2.42
N CYS A 146 -8.21 -6.20 -1.22
CA CYS A 146 -7.48 -5.64 -0.07
C CYS A 146 -6.38 -6.58 0.46
N VAL A 147 -6.56 -7.89 0.33
CA VAL A 147 -5.55 -8.90 0.70
C VAL A 147 -4.44 -8.92 -0.34
N ALA A 148 -4.81 -8.92 -1.64
CA ALA A 148 -3.87 -8.99 -2.75
C ALA A 148 -2.86 -7.82 -2.80
N VAL A 149 -3.23 -6.66 -2.26
CA VAL A 149 -2.37 -5.46 -2.21
C VAL A 149 -1.61 -5.28 -0.88
N CYS A 150 -1.70 -6.25 0.01
CA CYS A 150 -1.05 -6.15 1.32
C CYS A 150 0.37 -6.74 1.29
N ASP A 151 1.38 -5.90 1.13
CA ASP A 151 2.80 -6.31 1.11
C ASP A 151 3.30 -6.84 2.47
N PHE A 152 2.52 -6.66 3.54
CA PHE A 152 2.90 -7.03 4.91
C PHE A 152 2.20 -8.31 5.41
N ASP A 153 1.41 -8.96 4.55
CA ASP A 153 0.62 -10.14 4.91
C ASP A 153 -0.22 -9.95 6.21
N ALA A 154 -0.72 -8.72 6.36
CA ALA A 154 -1.48 -8.30 7.54
C ALA A 154 -3.00 -8.43 7.36
N ILE A 155 -3.49 -8.88 6.21
CA ILE A 155 -4.92 -9.04 5.94
C ILE A 155 -5.15 -10.44 5.36
N HIS A 156 -6.11 -11.15 5.94
CA HIS A 156 -6.55 -12.44 5.40
C HIS A 156 -8.08 -12.46 5.28
N MET A 157 -8.61 -13.39 4.50
CA MET A 157 -10.06 -13.58 4.36
C MET A 157 -10.54 -14.64 5.35
N ASP A 158 -11.51 -14.27 6.20
CA ASP A 158 -12.25 -15.18 7.06
C ASP A 158 -13.71 -15.21 6.60
N ASP A 159 -14.13 -16.34 6.04
CA ASP A 159 -15.50 -16.57 5.55
C ASP A 159 -16.03 -15.46 4.64
N GLY A 160 -15.12 -14.97 3.76
CA GLY A 160 -15.42 -13.93 2.79
C GLY A 160 -15.35 -12.49 3.32
N LEU A 161 -15.01 -12.30 4.59
CA LEU A 161 -14.77 -10.99 5.19
C LEU A 161 -13.27 -10.80 5.44
N PRO A 162 -12.67 -9.65 5.10
CA PRO A 162 -11.28 -9.40 5.42
C PRO A 162 -11.11 -9.15 6.93
N VAL A 163 -10.08 -9.75 7.49
CA VAL A 163 -9.66 -9.58 8.89
C VAL A 163 -8.25 -9.04 8.90
N VAL A 164 -8.00 -8.03 9.74
CA VAL A 164 -6.71 -7.37 9.85
C VAL A 164 -5.96 -7.88 11.07
N ASP A 165 -4.74 -8.37 10.85
CA ASP A 165 -3.76 -8.63 11.90
C ASP A 165 -3.04 -7.31 12.22
N TYR A 166 -3.40 -6.71 13.35
CA TYR A 166 -2.84 -5.42 13.75
C TYR A 166 -1.40 -5.48 14.24
N GLU A 167 -0.86 -6.66 14.54
CA GLU A 167 0.55 -6.83 14.89
C GLU A 167 1.45 -6.69 13.66
N LYS A 168 1.00 -7.23 12.52
CA LYS A 168 1.70 -7.12 11.23
C LYS A 168 1.37 -5.83 10.47
N CYS A 169 0.21 -5.23 10.74
CA CYS A 169 -0.26 -4.07 9.99
C CYS A 169 0.59 -2.83 10.27
N THR A 170 1.13 -2.23 9.22
CA THR A 170 1.93 -0.99 9.30
C THR A 170 1.09 0.29 9.08
N GLY A 171 -0.19 0.17 8.70
CA GLY A 171 -1.06 1.31 8.42
C GLY A 171 -0.74 2.04 7.10
N CYS A 172 -0.15 1.37 6.12
CA CYS A 172 0.25 1.97 4.84
C CYS A 172 -0.93 2.44 3.95
N GLY A 173 -2.16 1.99 4.22
CA GLY A 173 -3.38 2.41 3.52
C GLY A 173 -3.56 1.79 2.13
N ALA A 174 -2.77 0.82 1.70
CA ALA A 174 -2.93 0.15 0.41
C ALA A 174 -4.32 -0.51 0.27
N CYS A 175 -4.78 -1.19 1.32
CA CYS A 175 -6.10 -1.83 1.38
C CYS A 175 -7.26 -0.81 1.30
N VAL A 176 -7.09 0.39 1.85
CA VAL A 176 -8.08 1.48 1.78
C VAL A 176 -8.26 1.93 0.33
N ARG A 177 -7.13 2.16 -0.38
CA ARG A 177 -7.14 2.57 -1.79
C ARG A 177 -7.66 1.48 -2.73
N ALA A 178 -7.42 0.21 -2.41
CA ALA A 178 -7.85 -0.92 -3.23
C ALA A 178 -9.34 -1.29 -3.07
N CYS A 179 -10.01 -0.80 -2.04
CA CYS A 179 -11.41 -1.14 -1.79
C CYS A 179 -12.37 -0.32 -2.68
N PRO A 180 -13.03 -0.91 -3.70
CA PRO A 180 -13.93 -0.17 -4.59
C PRO A 180 -15.24 0.25 -3.90
N ARG A 181 -15.53 -0.28 -2.71
CA ARG A 181 -16.70 0.07 -1.88
C ARG A 181 -16.39 1.09 -0.80
N HIS A 182 -15.10 1.48 -0.64
CA HIS A 182 -14.64 2.44 0.37
C HIS A 182 -15.10 2.13 1.81
N ILE A 183 -15.19 0.83 2.14
CA ILE A 183 -15.59 0.36 3.46
C ILE A 183 -14.42 0.17 4.44
N ILE A 184 -13.21 0.46 3.99
CA ILE A 184 -12.00 0.41 4.81
C ILE A 184 -11.55 1.85 5.06
N GLU A 185 -11.46 2.23 6.33
CA GLU A 185 -11.05 3.55 6.75
C GLU A 185 -9.83 3.49 7.64
N GLN A 186 -8.93 4.48 7.57
CA GLN A 186 -7.80 4.60 8.49
C GLN A 186 -8.20 5.40 9.71
N VAL A 187 -8.10 4.77 10.88
CA VAL A 187 -8.46 5.35 12.17
C VAL A 187 -7.23 5.42 13.07
N PRO A 188 -7.00 6.53 13.82
CA PRO A 188 -5.90 6.62 14.77
C PRO A 188 -6.16 5.71 15.98
N PHE A 189 -5.25 4.75 16.22
CA PHE A 189 -5.32 3.86 17.39
C PHE A 189 -4.62 4.54 18.57
N LYS A 190 -5.38 5.29 19.36
CA LYS A 190 -4.89 5.97 20.57
C LYS A 190 -4.82 5.05 21.79
N THR A 191 -5.51 3.91 21.74
CA THR A 191 -5.61 2.91 22.82
C THR A 191 -5.58 1.51 22.20
N ASP A 192 -5.29 0.49 23.01
CA ASP A 192 -5.26 -0.90 22.57
C ASP A 192 -6.66 -1.46 22.21
N ARG A 193 -7.71 -0.74 22.58
CA ARG A 193 -9.10 -1.12 22.27
C ARG A 193 -9.79 0.02 21.53
N VAL A 194 -10.11 -0.21 20.27
CA VAL A 194 -10.87 0.71 19.44
C VAL A 194 -12.22 0.06 19.11
N MET A 195 -13.31 0.72 19.47
CA MET A 195 -14.65 0.32 19.05
C MET A 195 -15.05 1.08 17.81
N VAL A 196 -15.51 0.35 16.80
CA VAL A 196 -15.94 0.92 15.53
C VAL A 196 -17.28 0.34 15.12
N VAL A 197 -18.05 1.08 14.34
CA VAL A 197 -19.29 0.58 13.76
C VAL A 197 -18.95 -0.35 12.60
N GLY A 198 -19.31 -1.63 12.73
CA GLY A 198 -19.07 -2.66 11.70
C GLY A 198 -20.10 -2.62 10.56
N CYS A 199 -20.54 -1.45 10.14
CA CYS A 199 -21.50 -1.28 9.05
C CYS A 199 -21.37 0.11 8.41
N SER A 200 -21.29 0.17 7.09
CA SER A 200 -21.27 1.41 6.30
C SER A 200 -22.57 1.65 5.54
N ASN A 201 -23.64 0.94 5.88
CA ASN A 201 -24.93 1.12 5.23
C ASN A 201 -25.59 2.45 5.66
N HIS A 202 -25.98 3.26 4.68
CA HIS A 202 -26.68 4.53 4.84
C HIS A 202 -28.16 4.46 4.48
N ASP A 203 -28.67 3.29 4.07
CA ASP A 203 -30.08 3.13 3.75
C ASP A 203 -30.96 3.19 5.00
N PRO A 204 -32.18 3.75 4.93
CA PRO A 204 -33.11 3.72 6.04
C PRO A 204 -33.47 2.28 6.41
N GLY A 205 -33.59 1.97 7.71
CA GLY A 205 -33.64 0.63 8.29
C GLY A 205 -34.65 -0.37 7.71
N LYS A 206 -35.62 0.07 6.93
CA LYS A 206 -36.55 -0.79 6.18
C LYS A 206 -35.99 -1.33 4.87
N ALA A 207 -34.94 -0.70 4.29
CA ALA A 207 -34.31 -1.10 3.05
C ALA A 207 -33.17 -2.13 3.24
N VAL A 208 -32.82 -2.42 4.49
CA VAL A 208 -31.68 -3.30 4.87
C VAL A 208 -32.09 -4.77 5.02
N ARG A 209 -33.32 -5.13 4.68
CA ARG A 209 -33.84 -6.50 4.78
C ARG A 209 -33.64 -7.31 3.53
#